data_a4153b87078d896b95915fff1f2c4b2d
#
_entry.id   a4153b87078d896b95915fff1f2c4b2d
#
_cell.length_a   1.000
_cell.length_b   1.000
_cell.length_c   1.000
_cell.angle_alpha   90.00
_cell.angle_beta   90.00
_cell.angle_gamma   90.00
#
_symmetry.space_group_name_H-M   'P 1'
#
loop_
_entity.id
_entity.type
_entity.pdbx_description
1 polymer ?
#
loop_
_entity_poly.entity_id
_entity_poly.type
_entity_poly.pdbx_seq_one_letter_code
_entity_poly.pdbx_strand_id
1 'polypeptide(L)'
;ENDLVFITNGGCVENSSMGSQNMPAVMNTEIKAGGGWDLWRKIAEQDSSFGNPDKFCYDPELTNWMSATVTTLDDRIPPYVQKICKRDPFSGKVVTGGIVTVKDSNWLLSWTFNRQPQFRSQPKNQLCGWIYGLFSDKPGNYIKKPMRECTGKEICMEWLYHLGVPTDQIEKLATNSANTVPCMMPYITAFFMPRQLGDRPLVVPKGSVNFAFLGQFAETKRDT
;
A
#
# COMPACT_ATOMS: atom_id res chain seq x y z
N GLU A 1 36.05 2.46 16.00
CA GLU A 1 35.44 2.15 17.31
C GLU A 1 34.42 3.20 17.77
N ASN A 2 34.41 4.40 17.17
CA ASN A 2 33.46 5.46 17.51
C ASN A 2 32.33 5.65 16.50
N ASP A 3 32.23 4.78 15.50
CA ASP A 3 31.17 4.87 14.47
C ASP A 3 29.85 4.33 15.03
N LEU A 4 28.76 5.01 14.71
CA LEU A 4 27.41 4.56 15.02
C LEU A 4 26.86 3.78 13.82
N VAL A 5 26.30 2.60 14.08
CA VAL A 5 25.69 1.73 13.07
C VAL A 5 24.18 1.67 13.28
N PHE A 6 23.42 2.05 12.26
CA PHE A 6 21.97 1.97 12.26
C PHE A 6 21.53 1.02 11.16
N ILE A 7 20.68 0.06 11.51
CA ILE A 7 20.14 -0.94 10.58
C ILE A 7 18.64 -0.84 10.52
N THR A 8 18.10 -0.71 9.31
CA THR A 8 16.68 -0.91 9.04
C THR A 8 16.47 -2.36 8.64
N ASN A 9 15.92 -3.15 9.56
CA ASN A 9 15.68 -4.57 9.38
C ASN A 9 14.29 -4.84 8.79
N GLY A 10 14.20 -5.83 7.91
CA GLY A 10 13.00 -6.13 7.16
C GLY A 10 12.63 -5.04 6.14
N GLY A 11 11.49 -5.18 5.48
CA GLY A 11 11.05 -4.20 4.50
C GLY A 11 9.60 -4.38 4.07
N CYS A 12 8.68 -3.54 4.58
CA CYS A 12 7.26 -3.62 4.21
C CYS A 12 7.01 -3.36 2.72
N VAL A 13 7.87 -2.60 2.06
CA VAL A 13 7.74 -2.27 0.63
C VAL A 13 8.68 -3.08 -0.26
N GLU A 14 9.44 -4.01 0.33
CA GLU A 14 10.32 -4.88 -0.44
C GLU A 14 9.51 -5.77 -1.39
N ASN A 15 10.09 -6.07 -2.54
CA ASN A 15 9.45 -6.82 -3.63
C ASN A 15 8.19 -6.18 -4.23
N SER A 16 7.89 -4.94 -3.88
CA SER A 16 6.79 -4.22 -4.53
C SER A 16 7.00 -4.15 -6.04
N SER A 17 5.93 -4.31 -6.77
CA SER A 17 5.92 -4.20 -8.22
C SER A 17 4.84 -3.23 -8.69
N MET A 18 5.08 -2.61 -9.84
CA MET A 18 4.13 -1.72 -10.47
C MET A 18 3.56 -2.39 -11.72
N GLY A 19 2.26 -2.29 -11.89
CA GLY A 19 1.61 -2.57 -13.16
C GLY A 19 1.44 -1.30 -14.00
N SER A 20 0.41 -1.29 -14.82
CA SER A 20 0.02 -0.12 -15.62
C SER A 20 -1.50 -0.08 -15.81
N GLN A 21 -1.98 0.92 -16.53
CA GLN A 21 -3.38 1.00 -16.95
C GLN A 21 -3.87 -0.32 -17.56
N ASN A 22 -3.01 -1.03 -18.30
CA ASN A 22 -3.36 -2.21 -19.08
C ASN A 22 -2.67 -3.51 -18.62
N MET A 23 -1.90 -3.46 -17.54
CA MET A 23 -1.19 -4.63 -16.99
C MET A 23 -1.37 -4.69 -15.47
N PRO A 24 -1.62 -5.89 -14.90
CA PRO A 24 -1.60 -6.07 -13.46
C PRO A 24 -0.19 -5.92 -12.90
N ALA A 25 -0.08 -5.64 -11.61
CA ALA A 25 1.17 -5.74 -10.88
C ALA A 25 1.45 -7.20 -10.51
N VAL A 26 2.73 -7.59 -10.45
CA VAL A 26 3.15 -8.97 -10.17
C VAL A 26 3.42 -9.13 -8.68
N MET A 27 2.92 -10.20 -8.07
CA MET A 27 3.25 -10.55 -6.69
C MET A 27 4.58 -11.32 -6.64
N ASN A 28 5.64 -10.62 -6.24
CA ASN A 28 6.98 -11.21 -6.06
C ASN A 28 7.11 -11.75 -4.62
N THR A 29 7.19 -13.07 -4.47
CA THR A 29 7.19 -13.74 -3.15
C THR A 29 8.58 -14.14 -2.65
N GLU A 30 9.57 -14.14 -3.53
CA GLU A 30 10.94 -14.57 -3.19
C GLU A 30 11.68 -13.49 -2.42
N ILE A 31 12.33 -13.88 -1.32
CA ILE A 31 13.19 -12.94 -0.57
C ILE A 31 14.37 -12.52 -1.43
N LYS A 32 14.47 -11.22 -1.65
CA LYS A 32 15.51 -10.62 -2.50
C LYS A 32 16.87 -10.69 -1.80
N ALA A 33 17.86 -11.32 -2.43
CA ALA A 33 19.24 -11.32 -1.94
C ALA A 33 19.77 -9.88 -1.79
N GLY A 34 20.32 -9.56 -0.62
CA GLY A 34 20.78 -8.21 -0.26
C GLY A 34 19.65 -7.23 0.10
N GLY A 35 18.39 -7.68 0.16
CA GLY A 35 17.26 -6.89 0.64
C GLY A 35 17.19 -6.83 2.18
N GLY A 36 16.22 -6.09 2.69
CA GLY A 36 16.05 -5.90 4.14
C GLY A 36 15.68 -7.18 4.89
N TRP A 37 14.92 -8.09 4.26
CA TRP A 37 14.60 -9.40 4.85
C TRP A 37 15.80 -10.33 4.86
N ASP A 38 16.57 -10.41 3.78
CA ASP A 38 17.82 -11.19 3.68
C ASP A 38 18.86 -10.68 4.68
N LEU A 39 19.01 -9.35 4.78
CA LEU A 39 19.88 -8.74 5.78
C LEU A 39 19.47 -9.14 7.20
N TRP A 40 18.19 -9.06 7.52
CA TRP A 40 17.73 -9.41 8.87
C TRP A 40 17.88 -10.89 9.16
N ARG A 41 17.64 -11.79 8.21
CA ARG A 41 17.92 -13.23 8.36
C ARG A 41 19.38 -13.49 8.72
N LYS A 42 20.32 -12.90 7.96
CA LYS A 42 21.76 -13.04 8.21
C LYS A 42 22.20 -12.50 9.57
N ILE A 43 21.57 -11.44 10.04
CA ILE A 43 21.83 -10.89 11.38
C ILE A 43 21.25 -11.82 12.45
N ALA A 44 20.04 -12.31 12.29
CA ALA A 44 19.38 -13.19 13.23
C ALA A 44 20.06 -14.56 13.35
N GLU A 45 20.75 -15.04 12.32
CA GLU A 45 21.59 -16.23 12.36
C GLU A 45 22.79 -16.10 13.32
N GLN A 46 23.24 -14.87 13.62
CA GLN A 46 24.37 -14.63 14.50
C GLN A 46 24.00 -14.72 15.98
N ASP A 47 22.79 -14.27 16.35
CA ASP A 47 22.30 -14.29 17.73
C ASP A 47 20.76 -14.19 17.74
N SER A 48 20.12 -15.04 18.51
CA SER A 48 18.65 -15.08 18.64
C SER A 48 18.03 -13.80 19.20
N SER A 49 18.80 -12.97 19.91
CA SER A 49 18.34 -11.65 20.38
C SER A 49 18.08 -10.66 19.28
N PHE A 50 18.53 -10.95 18.04
CA PHE A 50 18.25 -10.15 16.86
C PHE A 50 16.92 -10.47 16.19
N GLY A 51 16.08 -11.28 16.85
CA GLY A 51 14.70 -11.52 16.45
C GLY A 51 14.51 -12.69 15.48
N ASN A 52 13.29 -12.82 14.98
CA ASN A 52 12.88 -13.92 14.09
C ASN A 52 12.18 -13.35 12.84
N PRO A 53 12.93 -12.99 11.79
CA PRO A 53 12.39 -12.40 10.57
C PRO A 53 11.35 -13.26 9.86
N ASP A 54 11.48 -14.61 9.94
CA ASP A 54 10.56 -15.54 9.26
C ASP A 54 9.13 -15.45 9.80
N LYS A 55 8.93 -14.99 11.04
CA LYS A 55 7.58 -14.69 11.56
C LYS A 55 6.84 -13.63 10.77
N PHE A 56 7.55 -12.77 10.05
CA PHE A 56 6.99 -11.62 9.37
C PHE A 56 6.96 -11.77 7.85
N CYS A 57 7.91 -12.52 7.28
CA CYS A 57 8.05 -12.64 5.82
C CYS A 57 7.81 -14.06 5.26
N TYR A 58 7.31 -15.00 6.07
CA TYR A 58 7.15 -16.39 5.64
C TYR A 58 6.03 -16.60 4.61
N ASP A 59 4.97 -15.77 4.66
CA ASP A 59 3.80 -15.96 3.81
C ASP A 59 3.24 -14.64 3.27
N PRO A 60 3.67 -14.24 2.06
CA PRO A 60 3.14 -13.05 1.39
C PRO A 60 1.63 -13.07 1.13
N GLU A 61 0.99 -14.25 1.08
CA GLU A 61 -0.48 -14.34 0.94
C GLU A 61 -1.21 -13.68 2.13
N LEU A 62 -0.61 -13.74 3.32
CA LEU A 62 -1.17 -13.14 4.53
C LEU A 62 -0.80 -11.66 4.71
N THR A 63 0.25 -11.19 4.05
CA THR A 63 0.84 -9.87 4.32
C THR A 63 0.74 -8.87 3.17
N ASN A 64 0.21 -9.29 2.04
CA ASN A 64 0.11 -8.43 0.88
C ASN A 64 -1.04 -7.43 0.95
N TRP A 65 -0.85 -6.34 0.26
CA TRP A 65 -1.87 -5.37 -0.14
C TRP A 65 -1.75 -5.10 -1.61
N MET A 66 -2.91 -4.83 -2.21
CA MET A 66 -2.97 -4.25 -3.53
C MET A 66 -3.40 -2.80 -3.41
N SER A 67 -2.64 -1.91 -4.01
CA SER A 67 -2.99 -0.50 -4.12
C SER A 67 -2.93 -0.02 -5.57
N ALA A 68 -3.43 1.17 -5.83
CA ALA A 68 -3.29 1.84 -7.10
C ALA A 68 -3.26 3.35 -6.91
N THR A 69 -2.48 4.02 -7.73
CA THR A 69 -2.58 5.47 -7.90
C THR A 69 -3.51 5.76 -9.06
N VAL A 70 -4.57 6.51 -8.84
CA VAL A 70 -5.48 6.99 -9.87
C VAL A 70 -5.22 8.45 -10.15
N THR A 71 -5.06 8.80 -11.43
CA THR A 71 -5.02 10.18 -11.91
C THR A 71 -6.20 10.38 -12.84
N THR A 72 -7.10 11.33 -12.51
CA THR A 72 -8.15 11.74 -13.45
C THR A 72 -7.54 12.62 -14.53
N LEU A 73 -7.96 12.42 -15.78
CA LEU A 73 -7.40 13.13 -16.92
C LEU A 73 -8.22 14.35 -17.33
N ASP A 74 -9.45 14.41 -16.82
CA ASP A 74 -10.43 15.48 -17.10
C ASP A 74 -11.42 15.64 -15.94
N ASP A 75 -12.45 16.48 -16.14
CA ASP A 75 -13.44 16.86 -15.15
C ASP A 75 -14.67 15.93 -15.05
N ARG A 76 -14.68 14.80 -15.76
CA ARG A 76 -15.83 13.87 -15.77
C ARG A 76 -15.95 13.02 -14.51
N ILE A 77 -14.84 12.65 -13.89
CA ILE A 77 -14.83 11.83 -12.66
C ILE A 77 -14.93 12.67 -11.37
N PRO A 78 -14.27 13.85 -11.25
CA PRO A 78 -14.28 14.65 -10.02
C PRO A 78 -15.66 14.93 -9.40
N PRO A 79 -16.75 15.14 -10.15
CA PRO A 79 -18.09 15.35 -9.57
C PRO A 79 -18.59 14.17 -8.72
N TYR A 80 -18.24 12.94 -9.06
CA TYR A 80 -18.58 11.75 -8.26
C TYR A 80 -17.80 11.71 -6.93
N VAL A 81 -16.53 12.10 -6.95
CA VAL A 81 -15.72 12.27 -5.73
C VAL A 81 -16.35 13.35 -4.84
N GLN A 82 -16.69 14.51 -5.42
CA GLN A 82 -17.32 15.62 -4.70
C GLN A 82 -18.67 15.22 -4.08
N LYS A 83 -19.46 14.42 -4.78
CA LYS A 83 -20.76 13.93 -4.28
C LYS A 83 -20.60 13.14 -2.96
N ILE A 84 -19.54 12.37 -2.81
CA ILE A 84 -19.24 11.59 -1.58
C ILE A 84 -18.60 12.48 -0.52
N CYS A 85 -17.55 13.22 -0.88
CA CYS A 85 -16.76 14.01 0.07
C CYS A 85 -17.46 15.30 0.53
N LYS A 86 -18.49 15.76 -0.21
CA LYS A 86 -19.19 17.04 0.02
C LYS A 86 -18.24 18.26 0.00
N ARG A 87 -17.12 18.16 -0.70
CA ARG A 87 -16.10 19.20 -0.82
C ARG A 87 -15.69 19.32 -2.28
N ASP A 88 -15.45 20.57 -2.73
CA ASP A 88 -14.88 20.81 -4.04
C ASP A 88 -13.44 20.28 -4.09
N PRO A 89 -13.12 19.27 -4.95
CA PRO A 89 -11.79 18.70 -5.05
C PRO A 89 -10.71 19.69 -5.49
N PHE A 90 -11.10 20.78 -6.14
CA PHE A 90 -10.19 21.79 -6.69
C PHE A 90 -10.06 23.05 -5.82
N SER A 91 -10.68 23.06 -4.65
CA SER A 91 -10.64 24.20 -3.72
C SER A 91 -9.27 24.51 -3.10
N GLY A 92 -8.26 23.70 -3.36
CA GLY A 92 -6.94 23.79 -2.71
C GLY A 92 -6.94 23.36 -1.23
N LYS A 93 -8.02 22.74 -0.76
CA LYS A 93 -8.15 22.13 0.58
C LYS A 93 -8.13 20.62 0.48
N VAL A 94 -8.01 19.94 1.63
CA VAL A 94 -8.08 18.46 1.69
C VAL A 94 -9.43 17.98 1.18
N VAL A 95 -9.41 17.03 0.26
CA VAL A 95 -10.62 16.51 -0.41
C VAL A 95 -11.37 15.53 0.47
N THR A 96 -10.73 14.41 0.85
CA THR A 96 -11.40 13.37 1.65
C THR A 96 -11.36 13.65 3.16
N GLY A 97 -10.37 14.36 3.65
CA GLY A 97 -10.17 14.62 5.08
C GLY A 97 -9.70 13.40 5.89
N GLY A 98 -9.52 12.28 5.23
CA GLY A 98 -9.11 10.97 5.76
C GLY A 98 -9.30 9.91 4.69
N ILE A 99 -9.26 8.65 5.09
CA ILE A 99 -9.51 7.52 4.22
C ILE A 99 -11.03 7.26 4.14
N VAL A 100 -11.54 7.10 2.94
CA VAL A 100 -12.91 6.66 2.67
C VAL A 100 -12.88 5.16 2.41
N THR A 101 -13.48 4.38 3.30
CA THR A 101 -13.60 2.92 3.14
C THR A 101 -15.00 2.57 2.67
N VAL A 102 -15.09 1.76 1.63
CA VAL A 102 -16.35 1.26 1.10
C VAL A 102 -16.73 -0.01 1.85
N LYS A 103 -17.69 0.10 2.77
CA LYS A 103 -18.11 -0.99 3.66
C LYS A 103 -18.55 -2.25 2.92
N ASP A 104 -19.26 -2.09 1.81
CA ASP A 104 -19.84 -3.19 1.06
C ASP A 104 -18.95 -3.70 -0.09
N SER A 105 -17.70 -3.23 -0.14
CA SER A 105 -16.71 -3.71 -1.11
C SER A 105 -16.14 -5.06 -0.69
N ASN A 106 -16.17 -6.03 -1.59
CA ASN A 106 -15.53 -7.33 -1.39
C ASN A 106 -14.01 -7.21 -1.21
N TRP A 107 -13.39 -6.17 -1.78
CA TRP A 107 -11.97 -5.87 -1.58
C TRP A 107 -11.69 -5.07 -0.30
N LEU A 108 -12.74 -4.67 0.44
CA LEU A 108 -12.65 -3.63 1.45
C LEU A 108 -11.93 -2.40 0.88
N LEU A 109 -12.40 -1.99 -0.32
CA LEU A 109 -11.81 -0.92 -1.10
C LEU A 109 -11.81 0.37 -0.29
N SER A 110 -10.65 0.99 -0.21
CA SER A 110 -10.47 2.28 0.45
C SER A 110 -9.75 3.24 -0.48
N TRP A 111 -10.00 4.53 -0.31
CA TRP A 111 -9.39 5.54 -1.17
C TRP A 111 -9.26 6.89 -0.45
N THR A 112 -8.33 7.70 -0.93
CA THR A 112 -8.10 9.03 -0.39
C THR A 112 -7.58 9.98 -1.45
N PHE A 113 -8.05 11.23 -1.38
CA PHE A 113 -7.52 12.36 -2.12
C PHE A 113 -7.09 13.44 -1.13
N ASN A 114 -5.83 13.73 -1.10
CA ASN A 114 -5.27 14.83 -0.34
C ASN A 114 -5.60 16.18 -1.00
N ARG A 115 -4.98 17.23 -0.51
CA ARG A 115 -5.06 18.54 -1.14
C ARG A 115 -4.56 18.48 -2.58
N GLN A 116 -5.31 19.06 -3.53
CA GLN A 116 -4.95 19.14 -4.93
C GLN A 116 -4.56 20.60 -5.30
N PRO A 117 -3.60 20.80 -6.20
CA PRO A 117 -2.73 19.77 -6.77
C PRO A 117 -1.71 19.23 -5.75
N GLN A 118 -1.33 17.97 -5.89
CA GLN A 118 -0.26 17.35 -5.08
C GLN A 118 1.14 17.72 -5.61
N PHE A 119 1.25 17.94 -6.91
CA PHE A 119 2.51 18.22 -7.58
C PHE A 119 2.44 19.55 -8.33
N ARG A 120 3.56 20.29 -8.41
CA ARG A 120 3.63 21.59 -9.10
C ARG A 120 3.25 21.50 -10.58
N SER A 121 3.59 20.40 -11.24
CA SER A 121 3.30 20.15 -12.66
C SER A 121 1.92 19.54 -12.91
N GLN A 122 1.14 19.25 -11.86
CA GLN A 122 -0.19 18.65 -12.01
C GLN A 122 -1.16 19.65 -12.66
N PRO A 123 -1.83 19.29 -13.76
CA PRO A 123 -2.88 20.12 -14.35
C PRO A 123 -4.00 20.39 -13.36
N LYS A 124 -4.56 21.62 -13.41
CA LYS A 124 -5.55 22.08 -12.44
C LYS A 124 -6.88 21.33 -12.46
N ASN A 125 -7.20 20.66 -13.58
CA ASN A 125 -8.41 19.86 -13.76
C ASN A 125 -8.20 18.36 -13.48
N GLN A 126 -7.04 17.97 -12.98
CA GLN A 126 -6.71 16.58 -12.65
C GLN A 126 -6.67 16.36 -11.15
N LEU A 127 -7.18 15.22 -10.71
CA LEU A 127 -7.02 14.72 -9.34
C LEU A 127 -6.03 13.56 -9.35
N CYS A 128 -5.14 13.55 -8.36
CA CYS A 128 -4.28 12.42 -8.09
C CYS A 128 -4.65 11.85 -6.72
N GLY A 129 -4.98 10.58 -6.66
CA GLY A 129 -5.43 9.90 -5.45
C GLY A 129 -4.90 8.50 -5.31
N TRP A 130 -5.13 7.93 -4.15
CA TRP A 130 -4.70 6.59 -3.79
C TRP A 130 -5.90 5.71 -3.48
N ILE A 131 -5.89 4.51 -4.05
CA ILE A 131 -6.88 3.46 -3.85
C ILE A 131 -6.13 2.23 -3.30
N TYR A 132 -6.74 1.48 -2.39
CA TYR A 132 -6.20 0.20 -1.97
C TYR A 132 -7.30 -0.76 -1.55
N GLY A 133 -7.03 -2.06 -1.64
CA GLY A 133 -7.88 -3.13 -1.16
C GLY A 133 -7.12 -4.05 -0.22
N LEU A 134 -7.73 -4.39 0.90
CA LEU A 134 -7.14 -5.29 1.90
C LEU A 134 -7.34 -6.76 1.53
N PHE A 135 -8.44 -7.09 0.86
CA PHE A 135 -8.75 -8.45 0.43
C PHE A 135 -8.42 -8.59 -1.06
N SER A 136 -7.12 -8.64 -1.35
CA SER A 136 -6.61 -8.65 -2.73
C SER A 136 -6.94 -9.94 -3.49
N ASP A 137 -7.26 -11.03 -2.77
CA ASP A 137 -7.61 -12.36 -3.28
C ASP A 137 -9.10 -12.53 -3.61
N LYS A 138 -9.96 -11.60 -3.17
CA LYS A 138 -11.40 -11.70 -3.37
C LYS A 138 -11.85 -11.13 -4.73
N PRO A 139 -12.87 -11.71 -5.38
CA PRO A 139 -13.47 -11.11 -6.57
C PRO A 139 -14.17 -9.80 -6.21
N GLY A 140 -14.00 -8.78 -7.04
CA GLY A 140 -14.66 -7.48 -6.87
C GLY A 140 -16.18 -7.57 -7.01
N ASN A 141 -16.86 -6.51 -6.61
CA ASN A 141 -18.32 -6.42 -6.74
C ASN A 141 -18.76 -6.23 -8.19
N TYR A 142 -18.00 -5.47 -8.97
CA TYR A 142 -18.25 -5.17 -10.38
C TYR A 142 -17.38 -6.03 -11.31
N ILE A 143 -16.06 -6.01 -11.11
CA ILE A 143 -15.08 -6.70 -11.98
C ILE A 143 -15.12 -8.23 -11.84
N LYS A 144 -15.61 -8.79 -10.73
CA LYS A 144 -15.70 -10.25 -10.52
C LYS A 144 -14.36 -11.00 -10.63
N LYS A 145 -13.24 -10.31 -10.39
CA LYS A 145 -11.88 -10.79 -10.49
C LYS A 145 -11.11 -10.39 -9.23
N PRO A 146 -10.15 -11.19 -8.72
CA PRO A 146 -9.30 -10.79 -7.61
C PRO A 146 -8.58 -9.47 -7.90
N MET A 147 -8.51 -8.55 -6.92
CA MET A 147 -7.88 -7.25 -7.13
C MET A 147 -6.44 -7.39 -7.60
N ARG A 148 -5.69 -8.36 -7.05
CA ARG A 148 -4.28 -8.61 -7.39
C ARG A 148 -4.04 -9.07 -8.83
N GLU A 149 -5.09 -9.49 -9.53
CA GLU A 149 -5.03 -9.91 -10.93
C GLU A 149 -5.53 -8.82 -11.88
N CYS A 150 -6.02 -7.70 -11.31
CA CYS A 150 -6.60 -6.61 -12.09
C CYS A 150 -5.54 -5.69 -12.68
N THR A 151 -5.80 -5.24 -13.90
CA THR A 151 -5.12 -4.10 -14.52
C THR A 151 -5.52 -2.80 -13.82
N GLY A 152 -4.78 -1.72 -14.05
CA GLY A 152 -5.16 -0.40 -13.54
C GLY A 152 -6.55 0.03 -14.00
N LYS A 153 -6.90 -0.25 -15.27
CA LYS A 153 -8.24 0.03 -15.79
C LYS A 153 -9.32 -0.71 -15.00
N GLU A 154 -9.13 -1.98 -14.73
CA GLU A 154 -10.12 -2.80 -13.99
C GLU A 154 -10.27 -2.32 -12.54
N ILE A 155 -9.18 -1.95 -11.86
CA ILE A 155 -9.25 -1.35 -10.52
C ILE A 155 -10.00 -0.01 -10.56
N CYS A 156 -9.76 0.81 -11.56
CA CYS A 156 -10.49 2.05 -11.75
C CYS A 156 -11.99 1.80 -11.97
N MET A 157 -12.35 0.81 -12.77
CA MET A 157 -13.76 0.44 -13.02
C MET A 157 -14.47 0.03 -11.73
N GLU A 158 -13.84 -0.79 -10.89
CA GLU A 158 -14.40 -1.17 -9.58
C GLU A 158 -14.57 0.05 -8.67
N TRP A 159 -13.59 0.95 -8.62
CA TRP A 159 -13.68 2.18 -7.85
C TRP A 159 -14.80 3.09 -8.35
N LEU A 160 -14.94 3.29 -9.67
CA LEU A 160 -16.02 4.08 -10.27
C LEU A 160 -17.40 3.50 -9.97
N TYR A 161 -17.53 2.17 -9.96
CA TYR A 161 -18.76 1.49 -9.53
C TYR A 161 -19.14 1.91 -8.10
N HIS A 162 -18.18 1.89 -7.18
CA HIS A 162 -18.40 2.29 -5.79
C HIS A 162 -18.57 3.82 -5.60
N LEU A 163 -18.16 4.64 -6.55
CA LEU A 163 -18.51 6.07 -6.58
C LEU A 163 -19.95 6.32 -7.02
N GLY A 164 -20.66 5.29 -7.50
CA GLY A 164 -22.02 5.41 -8.03
C GLY A 164 -22.08 5.97 -9.45
N VAL A 165 -21.05 5.72 -10.24
CA VAL A 165 -21.07 5.97 -11.69
C VAL A 165 -22.06 4.98 -12.36
N PRO A 166 -22.92 5.44 -13.29
CA PRO A 166 -23.78 4.54 -14.07
C PRO A 166 -22.96 3.46 -14.78
N THR A 167 -23.42 2.21 -14.73
CA THR A 167 -22.64 1.05 -15.21
C THR A 167 -22.31 1.10 -16.70
N ASP A 168 -23.15 1.71 -17.50
CA ASP A 168 -22.95 1.97 -18.94
C ASP A 168 -21.84 3.00 -19.23
N GLN A 169 -21.40 3.76 -18.24
CA GLN A 169 -20.37 4.80 -18.37
C GLN A 169 -19.01 4.37 -17.77
N ILE A 170 -18.99 3.37 -16.90
CA ILE A 170 -17.81 2.98 -16.13
C ILE A 170 -16.60 2.69 -17.02
N GLU A 171 -16.74 1.80 -18.00
CA GLU A 171 -15.63 1.42 -18.86
C GLU A 171 -15.10 2.58 -19.68
N LYS A 172 -15.99 3.41 -20.21
CA LYS A 172 -15.62 4.61 -20.98
C LYS A 172 -14.84 5.61 -20.13
N LEU A 173 -15.27 5.84 -18.89
CA LEU A 173 -14.58 6.76 -17.98
C LEU A 173 -13.24 6.19 -17.53
N ALA A 174 -13.17 4.92 -17.16
CA ALA A 174 -11.91 4.28 -16.77
C ALA A 174 -10.88 4.28 -17.91
N THR A 175 -11.33 4.17 -19.17
CA THR A 175 -10.44 4.15 -20.33
C THR A 175 -9.98 5.55 -20.76
N ASN A 176 -10.87 6.54 -20.76
CA ASN A 176 -10.62 7.83 -21.40
C ASN A 176 -10.41 8.99 -20.41
N SER A 177 -10.82 8.83 -19.14
CA SER A 177 -10.81 9.92 -18.13
C SER A 177 -9.95 9.63 -16.93
N ALA A 178 -9.28 8.47 -16.89
CA ALA A 178 -8.36 8.10 -15.83
C ALA A 178 -7.16 7.32 -16.36
N ASN A 179 -6.04 7.49 -15.67
CA ASN A 179 -4.91 6.59 -15.74
C ASN A 179 -4.68 6.03 -14.34
N THR A 180 -4.63 4.72 -14.24
CA THR A 180 -4.50 4.02 -12.95
C THR A 180 -3.34 3.06 -12.99
N VAL A 181 -2.44 3.19 -12.01
CA VAL A 181 -1.22 2.37 -11.92
C VAL A 181 -1.32 1.53 -10.66
N PRO A 182 -1.52 0.21 -10.79
CA PRO A 182 -1.54 -0.71 -9.66
C PRO A 182 -0.15 -0.91 -9.07
N CYS A 183 -0.11 -1.16 -7.77
CA CYS A 183 1.09 -1.51 -7.02
C CYS A 183 0.79 -2.68 -6.09
N MET A 184 1.47 -3.80 -6.30
CA MET A 184 1.42 -4.95 -5.41
C MET A 184 2.55 -4.84 -4.40
N MET A 185 2.20 -4.99 -3.12
CA MET A 185 3.13 -4.90 -1.99
C MET A 185 3.03 -6.19 -1.15
N PRO A 186 3.91 -7.18 -1.36
CA PRO A 186 3.81 -8.50 -0.73
C PRO A 186 3.90 -8.46 0.80
N TYR A 187 4.68 -7.54 1.35
CA TYR A 187 5.00 -7.50 2.80
C TYR A 187 4.45 -6.27 3.52
N ILE A 188 3.51 -5.54 2.92
CA ILE A 188 3.10 -4.24 3.46
C ILE A 188 2.47 -4.34 4.86
N THR A 189 1.81 -5.44 5.19
CA THR A 189 1.21 -5.68 6.51
C THR A 189 2.00 -6.66 7.38
N ALA A 190 3.21 -7.04 6.97
CA ALA A 190 4.06 -7.97 7.71
C ALA A 190 4.26 -7.56 9.19
N PHE A 191 4.31 -6.26 9.48
CA PHE A 191 4.45 -5.76 10.85
C PHE A 191 3.23 -6.03 11.75
N PHE A 192 2.07 -6.42 11.20
CA PHE A 192 0.89 -6.85 11.94
C PHE A 192 0.87 -8.35 12.25
N MET A 193 1.79 -9.13 11.70
CA MET A 193 1.82 -10.58 11.95
C MET A 193 1.92 -10.88 13.44
N PRO A 194 1.19 -11.92 13.92
CA PRO A 194 1.27 -12.37 15.31
C PRO A 194 2.70 -12.71 15.70
N ARG A 195 3.16 -12.20 16.83
CA ARG A 195 4.53 -12.38 17.30
C ARG A 195 4.58 -12.60 18.81
N GLN A 196 5.66 -13.19 19.26
CA GLN A 196 6.03 -13.29 20.67
C GLN A 196 7.06 -12.23 21.04
N LEU A 197 7.25 -12.02 22.35
CA LEU A 197 8.34 -11.20 22.85
C LEU A 197 9.68 -11.79 22.38
N GLY A 198 10.52 -10.97 21.75
CA GLY A 198 11.81 -11.37 21.19
C GLY A 198 11.77 -11.69 19.69
N ASP A 199 10.59 -11.87 19.08
CA ASP A 199 10.51 -12.02 17.61
C ASP A 199 10.95 -10.73 16.87
N ARG A 200 10.85 -9.58 17.53
CA ARG A 200 11.48 -8.33 17.09
C ARG A 200 12.69 -8.02 17.96
N PRO A 201 13.83 -7.59 17.39
CA PRO A 201 14.97 -7.15 18.19
C PRO A 201 14.64 -5.86 18.93
N LEU A 202 15.27 -5.65 20.08
CA LEU A 202 15.24 -4.35 20.75
C LEU A 202 15.90 -3.29 19.84
N VAL A 203 15.43 -2.05 19.94
CA VAL A 203 16.04 -0.91 19.23
C VAL A 203 17.55 -0.85 19.51
N VAL A 204 17.96 -0.95 20.78
CA VAL A 204 19.36 -1.12 21.17
C VAL A 204 19.48 -2.52 21.78
N PRO A 205 20.11 -3.49 21.06
CA PRO A 205 20.34 -4.82 21.59
C PRO A 205 21.17 -4.80 22.89
N LYS A 206 20.90 -5.74 23.78
CA LYS A 206 21.63 -5.82 25.04
C LYS A 206 23.13 -6.00 24.80
N GLY A 207 23.93 -5.16 25.42
CA GLY A 207 25.40 -5.16 25.27
C GLY A 207 25.92 -4.37 24.07
N SER A 208 25.05 -3.83 23.24
CA SER A 208 25.44 -2.94 22.15
C SER A 208 25.82 -1.55 22.69
N VAL A 209 26.92 -0.99 22.15
CA VAL A 209 27.42 0.35 22.51
C VAL A 209 27.27 1.36 21.35
N ASN A 210 27.25 0.86 20.11
CA ASN A 210 27.26 1.72 18.91
C ASN A 210 26.35 1.23 17.79
N PHE A 211 25.41 0.32 18.10
CA PHE A 211 24.55 -0.34 17.11
C PHE A 211 23.08 -0.22 17.53
N ALA A 212 22.21 0.11 16.57
CA ALA A 212 20.75 0.15 16.78
C ALA A 212 19.98 -0.32 15.57
N PHE A 213 18.86 -1.01 15.82
CA PHE A 213 17.82 -1.29 14.83
C PHE A 213 16.85 -0.12 14.73
N LEU A 214 16.45 0.22 13.49
CA LEU A 214 15.47 1.24 13.21
C LEU A 214 14.31 0.66 12.39
N GLY A 215 13.15 1.28 12.51
CA GLY A 215 12.01 0.96 11.67
C GLY A 215 10.96 0.08 12.35
N GLN A 216 10.05 -0.47 11.53
CA GLN A 216 8.81 -1.12 11.99
C GLN A 216 9.02 -2.47 12.68
N PHE A 217 10.17 -3.08 12.49
CA PHE A 217 10.49 -4.40 13.06
C PHE A 217 11.47 -4.34 14.24
N ALA A 218 11.75 -3.16 14.76
CA ALA A 218 12.43 -3.02 16.05
C ALA A 218 11.37 -2.94 17.19
N GLU A 219 11.64 -3.60 18.30
CA GLU A 219 10.76 -3.54 19.48
C GLU A 219 11.02 -2.27 20.26
N THR A 220 10.07 -1.37 20.26
CA THR A 220 10.06 -0.27 21.21
C THR A 220 9.51 -0.79 22.52
N LYS A 221 10.24 -0.69 23.62
CA LYS A 221 9.67 -0.90 24.94
C LYS A 221 8.48 0.05 25.09
N ARG A 222 7.29 -0.47 24.90
CA ARG A 222 6.14 0.09 25.58
C ARG A 222 6.18 -0.54 26.96
N ASP A 223 6.39 0.28 27.96
CA ASP A 223 6.11 -0.13 29.32
C ASP A 223 4.66 -0.59 29.35
N THR A 224 4.46 -1.88 29.60
CA THR A 224 3.17 -2.49 29.83
C THR A 224 2.69 -2.08 31.21
#